data_a7cdadfa084f07d1d86d62c03d924050
#
_entry.id   a7cdadfa084f07d1d86d62c03d924050
#
_cell.length_a   1.000
_cell.length_b   1.000
_cell.length_c   1.000
_cell.angle_alpha   90.00
_cell.angle_beta   90.00
_cell.angle_gamma   90.00
#
_symmetry.space_group_name_H-M   'P 1'
#
loop_
_entity.id
_entity.type
_entity.pdbx_description
1 polymer ?
#
loop_
_entity_poly.entity_id
_entity_poly.type
_entity_poly.pdbx_seq_one_letter_code
_entity_poly.pdbx_strand_id
1 'polypeptide(L)'
;YAKALQEKRSSQKRRKYLAWGIGGGLLVLVAVAVYVAYFSPALATRKVEVAGVGLLTTDQVTTAAAVELDAPLPRQDLAAIEARVAALEPVRSVDVEALWPETVRIDVVERETVYQRRLGGQVEWIDADGVPFHRTEEPTDGVPLVTTEAEDQRLLADIATVVTHLPEAVRADMVSMSAEAIDSITVKLSG
;
A
#
# COMPACT_ATOMS: atom_id res chain seq x y z
N TYR A 1 -67.53 32.49 -1.78
CA TYR A 1 -66.66 31.57 -1.01
C TYR A 1 -66.11 30.42 -1.89
N ALA A 2 -66.78 29.92 -2.91
CA ALA A 2 -66.36 28.79 -3.73
C ALA A 2 -65.13 29.09 -4.65
N LYS A 3 -64.98 30.31 -5.17
CA LYS A 3 -63.84 30.71 -6.05
C LYS A 3 -62.51 30.74 -5.31
N ALA A 4 -62.46 31.20 -4.07
CA ALA A 4 -61.23 31.26 -3.26
C ALA A 4 -60.69 29.88 -2.87
N LEU A 5 -61.56 28.86 -2.77
CA LEU A 5 -61.15 27.48 -2.50
C LEU A 5 -60.61 26.75 -3.73
N GLN A 6 -61.06 27.13 -4.93
CA GLN A 6 -60.52 26.61 -6.20
C GLN A 6 -59.11 27.14 -6.50
N GLU A 7 -58.87 28.42 -6.23
CA GLU A 7 -57.53 29.03 -6.43
C GLU A 7 -56.45 28.46 -5.52
N LYS A 8 -56.80 28.16 -4.23
CA LYS A 8 -55.88 27.50 -3.31
C LYS A 8 -55.53 26.07 -3.73
N ARG A 9 -56.48 25.32 -4.28
CA ARG A 9 -56.26 23.94 -4.76
C ARG A 9 -55.40 23.90 -6.05
N SER A 10 -55.54 24.89 -6.94
CA SER A 10 -54.73 24.96 -8.15
C SER A 10 -53.27 25.38 -7.91
N SER A 11 -53.06 26.27 -6.92
CA SER A 11 -51.70 26.69 -6.54
C SER A 11 -50.93 25.58 -5.81
N GLN A 12 -51.61 24.74 -5.01
CA GLN A 12 -51.00 23.58 -4.37
C GLN A 12 -50.59 22.47 -5.39
N LYS A 13 -51.42 22.24 -6.40
CA LYS A 13 -51.12 21.32 -7.47
C LYS A 13 -49.91 21.80 -8.31
N ARG A 14 -49.89 23.09 -8.69
CA ARG A 14 -48.77 23.72 -9.39
C ARG A 14 -47.44 23.60 -8.61
N ARG A 15 -47.46 23.85 -7.30
CA ARG A 15 -46.27 23.69 -6.45
C ARG A 15 -45.79 22.25 -6.38
N LYS A 16 -46.71 21.26 -6.30
CA LYS A 16 -46.34 19.83 -6.35
C LYS A 16 -45.72 19.46 -7.70
N TYR A 17 -46.33 19.84 -8.82
CA TYR A 17 -45.77 19.56 -10.13
C TYR A 17 -44.43 20.28 -10.37
N LEU A 18 -44.27 21.49 -9.84
CA LEU A 18 -42.99 22.20 -9.88
C LEU A 18 -41.91 21.48 -9.04
N ALA A 19 -42.25 21.04 -7.83
CA ALA A 19 -41.35 20.28 -6.97
C ALA A 19 -40.94 18.94 -7.60
N TRP A 20 -41.90 18.22 -8.22
CA TRP A 20 -41.62 16.98 -8.95
C TRP A 20 -40.78 17.22 -10.21
N GLY A 21 -41.01 18.36 -10.95
CA GLY A 21 -40.21 18.73 -12.10
C GLY A 21 -38.79 19.10 -11.73
N ILE A 22 -38.59 19.82 -10.62
CA ILE A 22 -37.24 20.15 -10.10
C ILE A 22 -36.55 18.90 -9.61
N GLY A 23 -37.23 18.02 -8.84
CA GLY A 23 -36.68 16.76 -8.36
C GLY A 23 -36.31 15.83 -9.51
N GLY A 24 -37.16 15.68 -10.50
CA GLY A 24 -36.88 14.91 -11.72
C GLY A 24 -35.72 15.46 -12.54
N GLY A 25 -35.68 16.80 -12.71
CA GLY A 25 -34.58 17.46 -13.39
C GLY A 25 -33.24 17.29 -12.69
N LEU A 26 -33.22 17.40 -11.36
CA LEU A 26 -32.01 17.15 -10.57
C LEU A 26 -31.54 15.69 -10.70
N LEU A 27 -32.47 14.74 -10.67
CA LEU A 27 -32.15 13.32 -10.80
C LEU A 27 -31.55 13.02 -12.17
N VAL A 28 -32.09 13.58 -13.25
CA VAL A 28 -31.54 13.45 -14.60
C VAL A 28 -30.15 14.08 -14.68
N LEU A 29 -29.95 15.25 -14.07
CA LEU A 29 -28.66 15.93 -14.06
C LEU A 29 -27.60 15.10 -13.33
N VAL A 30 -27.95 14.53 -12.18
CA VAL A 30 -27.07 13.61 -11.44
C VAL A 30 -26.77 12.35 -12.27
N ALA A 31 -27.77 11.75 -12.90
CA ALA A 31 -27.57 10.58 -13.76
C ALA A 31 -26.62 10.87 -14.93
N VAL A 32 -26.77 12.04 -15.58
CA VAL A 32 -25.87 12.48 -16.65
C VAL A 32 -24.46 12.72 -16.10
N ALA A 33 -24.32 13.36 -14.94
CA ALA A 33 -23.03 13.60 -14.32
C ALA A 33 -22.31 12.27 -13.99
N VAL A 34 -23.03 11.30 -13.41
CA VAL A 34 -22.52 9.95 -13.14
C VAL A 34 -22.12 9.26 -14.45
N TYR A 35 -22.98 9.31 -15.47
CA TYR A 35 -22.67 8.72 -16.76
C TYR A 35 -21.40 9.32 -17.38
N VAL A 36 -21.27 10.65 -17.35
CA VAL A 36 -20.05 11.32 -17.83
C VAL A 36 -18.84 10.92 -17.00
N ALA A 37 -18.94 10.85 -15.68
CA ALA A 37 -17.82 10.45 -14.82
C ALA A 37 -17.33 9.02 -15.12
N TYR A 38 -18.24 8.08 -15.42
CA TYR A 38 -17.89 6.68 -15.65
C TYR A 38 -17.53 6.33 -17.10
N PHE A 39 -17.91 7.14 -18.06
CA PHE A 39 -17.76 6.82 -19.50
C PHE A 39 -17.03 7.90 -20.30
N SER A 40 -16.73 9.05 -19.71
CA SER A 40 -16.01 10.11 -20.42
C SER A 40 -14.51 9.90 -20.41
N PRO A 41 -13.83 10.06 -21.54
CA PRO A 41 -12.36 10.08 -21.61
C PRO A 41 -11.73 11.27 -20.88
N ALA A 42 -12.52 12.24 -20.42
CA ALA A 42 -12.03 13.40 -19.65
C ALA A 42 -11.52 12.99 -18.25
N LEU A 43 -11.94 11.85 -17.72
CA LEU A 43 -11.50 11.30 -16.44
C LEU A 43 -10.70 10.01 -16.64
N ALA A 44 -10.11 9.81 -17.80
CA ALA A 44 -9.23 8.68 -18.08
C ALA A 44 -7.94 8.78 -17.26
N THR A 45 -7.52 7.67 -16.66
CA THR A 45 -6.24 7.58 -15.95
C THR A 45 -5.09 7.74 -16.94
N ARG A 46 -4.30 8.77 -16.79
CA ARG A 46 -3.16 9.09 -17.67
C ARG A 46 -1.83 9.01 -16.96
N LYS A 47 -1.85 9.10 -15.64
CA LYS A 47 -0.64 9.21 -14.83
C LYS A 47 -0.67 8.25 -13.66
N VAL A 48 0.46 7.63 -13.39
CA VAL A 48 0.73 6.87 -12.18
C VAL A 48 1.88 7.54 -11.47
N GLU A 49 1.67 7.93 -10.22
CA GLU A 49 2.70 8.49 -9.36
C GLU A 49 3.07 7.47 -8.30
N VAL A 50 4.35 7.14 -8.18
CA VAL A 50 4.87 6.22 -7.17
C VAL A 50 5.81 6.99 -6.25
N ALA A 51 5.63 6.82 -4.96
CA ALA A 51 6.48 7.40 -3.93
C ALA A 51 6.88 6.37 -2.86
N GLY A 52 7.95 6.65 -2.10
CA GLY A 52 8.40 5.83 -0.98
C GLY A 52 9.25 4.62 -1.37
N VAL A 53 9.72 4.54 -2.63
CA VAL A 53 10.60 3.45 -3.11
C VAL A 53 12.06 3.78 -2.88
N GLY A 54 12.85 2.78 -2.51
CA GLY A 54 14.29 2.86 -2.29
C GLY A 54 14.99 1.60 -2.79
N LEU A 55 14.55 0.42 -2.36
CA LEU A 55 15.03 -0.88 -2.82
C LEU A 55 14.33 -1.28 -4.14
N LEU A 56 13.03 -1.02 -4.22
CA LEU A 56 12.28 -1.19 -5.45
C LEU A 56 12.47 0.01 -6.38
N THR A 57 12.33 -0.23 -7.68
CA THR A 57 12.26 0.84 -8.66
C THR A 57 10.81 1.24 -8.94
N THR A 58 10.59 2.49 -9.35
CA THR A 58 9.28 2.97 -9.79
C THR A 58 8.67 2.07 -10.88
N ASP A 59 9.49 1.56 -11.80
CA ASP A 59 9.04 0.68 -12.89
C ASP A 59 8.57 -0.69 -12.38
N GLN A 60 9.24 -1.25 -11.37
CA GLN A 60 8.81 -2.50 -10.74
C GLN A 60 7.44 -2.35 -10.07
N VAL A 61 7.25 -1.26 -9.32
CA VAL A 61 5.97 -0.98 -8.66
C VAL A 61 4.88 -0.71 -9.68
N THR A 62 5.14 0.11 -10.71
CA THR A 62 4.16 0.41 -11.77
C THR A 62 3.75 -0.84 -12.55
N THR A 63 4.73 -1.72 -12.83
CA THR A 63 4.48 -2.99 -13.52
C THR A 63 3.62 -3.92 -12.66
N ALA A 64 3.93 -4.05 -11.37
CA ALA A 64 3.15 -4.86 -10.44
C ALA A 64 1.74 -4.29 -10.24
N ALA A 65 1.62 -2.97 -10.12
CA ALA A 65 0.35 -2.28 -9.97
C ALA A 65 -0.61 -2.56 -11.12
N ALA A 66 -0.10 -2.73 -12.35
CA ALA A 66 -0.86 -2.99 -13.57
C ALA A 66 -2.09 -2.07 -13.68
N VAL A 67 -1.87 -0.76 -13.50
CA VAL A 67 -2.92 0.24 -13.63
C VAL A 67 -3.38 0.32 -15.08
N GLU A 68 -4.68 0.27 -15.31
CA GLU A 68 -5.25 0.40 -16.65
C GLU A 68 -5.21 1.87 -17.10
N LEU A 69 -4.22 2.22 -17.92
CA LEU A 69 -4.19 3.55 -18.54
C LEU A 69 -5.34 3.70 -19.54
N ASP A 70 -5.80 4.94 -19.71
CA ASP A 70 -6.95 5.34 -20.55
C ASP A 70 -8.32 4.82 -20.06
N ALA A 71 -8.37 4.00 -19.01
CA ALA A 71 -9.63 3.66 -18.33
C ALA A 71 -10.06 4.80 -17.40
N PRO A 72 -11.37 5.08 -17.26
CA PRO A 72 -11.88 6.11 -16.36
C PRO A 72 -11.44 5.87 -14.91
N LEU A 73 -10.87 6.90 -14.27
CA LEU A 73 -10.36 6.84 -12.90
C LEU A 73 -11.37 6.25 -11.88
N PRO A 74 -12.69 6.59 -11.94
CA PRO A 74 -13.67 6.00 -11.03
C PRO A 74 -13.89 4.48 -11.21
N ARG A 75 -13.41 3.91 -12.30
CA ARG A 75 -13.52 2.47 -12.60
C ARG A 75 -12.28 1.67 -12.21
N GLN A 76 -11.21 2.34 -11.80
CA GLN A 76 -10.01 1.68 -11.30
C GLN A 76 -10.34 0.92 -10.01
N ASP A 77 -9.96 -0.33 -9.94
CA ASP A 77 -10.03 -1.12 -8.72
C ASP A 77 -8.76 -0.87 -7.89
N LEU A 78 -8.81 0.19 -7.06
CA LEU A 78 -7.67 0.61 -6.24
C LEU A 78 -7.27 -0.49 -5.25
N ALA A 79 -8.23 -1.23 -4.70
CA ALA A 79 -7.94 -2.32 -3.78
C ALA A 79 -7.20 -3.48 -4.45
N ALA A 80 -7.56 -3.81 -5.70
CA ALA A 80 -6.82 -4.80 -6.47
C ALA A 80 -5.41 -4.32 -6.86
N ILE A 81 -5.23 -3.02 -7.13
CA ILE A 81 -3.91 -2.42 -7.36
C ILE A 81 -3.06 -2.53 -6.09
N GLU A 82 -3.61 -2.11 -4.95
CA GLU A 82 -2.97 -2.20 -3.63
C GLU A 82 -2.53 -3.62 -3.32
N ALA A 83 -3.42 -4.61 -3.48
CA ALA A 83 -3.11 -6.01 -3.23
C ALA A 83 -1.96 -6.55 -4.11
N ARG A 84 -1.88 -6.11 -5.38
CA ARG A 84 -0.78 -6.52 -6.28
C ARG A 84 0.56 -5.91 -5.86
N VAL A 85 0.57 -4.64 -5.47
CA VAL A 85 1.80 -3.98 -5.00
C VAL A 85 2.22 -4.53 -3.63
N ALA A 86 1.28 -4.77 -2.71
CA ALA A 86 1.52 -5.37 -1.41
C ALA A 86 2.12 -6.80 -1.48
N ALA A 87 1.94 -7.49 -2.61
CA ALA A 87 2.53 -8.81 -2.84
C ALA A 87 4.03 -8.79 -3.17
N LEU A 88 4.62 -7.63 -3.40
CA LEU A 88 6.06 -7.50 -3.59
C LEU A 88 6.78 -7.71 -2.25
N GLU A 89 7.76 -8.61 -2.20
CA GLU A 89 8.45 -9.00 -0.97
C GLU A 89 9.01 -7.81 -0.16
N PRO A 90 9.62 -6.75 -0.78
CA PRO A 90 10.15 -5.61 -0.05
C PRO A 90 9.07 -4.66 0.51
N VAL A 91 7.80 -4.81 0.13
CA VAL A 91 6.73 -3.91 0.57
C VAL A 91 6.24 -4.30 1.96
N ARG A 92 6.30 -3.35 2.90
CA ARG A 92 5.70 -3.48 4.22
C ARG A 92 4.23 -3.08 4.23
N SER A 93 3.94 -1.94 3.60
CA SER A 93 2.58 -1.44 3.40
C SER A 93 2.52 -0.57 2.16
N VAL A 94 1.35 -0.43 1.59
CA VAL A 94 1.09 0.42 0.45
C VAL A 94 -0.27 1.09 0.62
N ASP A 95 -0.39 2.29 0.14
CA ASP A 95 -1.64 3.04 0.03
C ASP A 95 -1.84 3.48 -1.41
N VAL A 96 -3.05 3.31 -1.93
CA VAL A 96 -3.37 3.64 -3.31
C VAL A 96 -4.56 4.58 -3.37
N GLU A 97 -4.33 5.75 -3.91
CA GLU A 97 -5.32 6.82 -3.99
C GLU A 97 -5.60 7.27 -5.43
N ALA A 98 -6.84 7.65 -5.67
CA ALA A 98 -7.23 8.33 -6.90
C ALA A 98 -7.09 9.84 -6.73
N LEU A 99 -6.10 10.44 -7.38
CA LEU A 99 -5.93 11.89 -7.45
C LEU A 99 -6.61 12.43 -8.72
N TRP A 100 -7.75 13.04 -8.50
CA TRP A 100 -8.53 13.62 -9.57
C TRP A 100 -7.78 14.74 -10.31
N PRO A 101 -7.92 14.87 -11.68
CA PRO A 101 -8.90 14.13 -12.49
C PRO A 101 -8.38 12.83 -13.14
N GLU A 102 -7.06 12.55 -13.18
CA GLU A 102 -6.48 11.57 -14.11
C GLU A 102 -5.30 10.74 -13.54
N THR A 103 -5.03 10.82 -12.22
CA THR A 103 -3.83 10.23 -11.62
C THR A 103 -4.18 9.14 -10.60
N VAL A 104 -3.47 8.03 -10.64
CA VAL A 104 -3.40 7.05 -9.55
C VAL A 104 -2.08 7.27 -8.82
N ARG A 105 -2.15 7.49 -7.51
CA ARG A 105 -0.99 7.63 -6.63
C ARG A 105 -0.81 6.35 -5.82
N ILE A 106 0.42 5.89 -5.73
CA ILE A 106 0.83 4.69 -5.01
C ILE A 106 1.94 5.11 -4.04
N ASP A 107 1.64 5.16 -2.76
CA ASP A 107 2.58 5.44 -1.69
C ASP A 107 3.04 4.12 -1.06
N VAL A 108 4.31 3.77 -1.24
CA VAL A 108 4.91 2.51 -0.78
C VAL A 108 5.73 2.77 0.48
N VAL A 109 5.58 1.91 1.48
CA VAL A 109 6.51 1.82 2.61
C VAL A 109 7.23 0.50 2.49
N GLU A 110 8.54 0.56 2.26
CA GLU A 110 9.39 -0.63 2.18
C GLU A 110 9.78 -1.14 3.57
N ARG A 111 10.13 -2.43 3.64
CA ARG A 111 10.64 -3.05 4.85
C ARG A 111 12.06 -2.56 5.12
N GLU A 112 12.38 -2.35 6.38
CA GLU A 112 13.71 -1.96 6.83
C GLU A 112 14.48 -3.19 7.34
N THR A 113 15.72 -3.33 6.92
CA THR A 113 16.58 -4.43 7.35
C THR A 113 17.04 -4.24 8.79
N VAL A 114 16.74 -5.19 9.67
CA VAL A 114 17.23 -5.22 11.05
C VAL A 114 18.52 -6.08 11.13
N TYR A 115 18.52 -7.22 10.47
CA TYR A 115 19.69 -8.08 10.37
C TYR A 115 19.66 -8.89 9.08
N GLN A 116 20.77 -9.51 8.78
CA GLN A 116 20.92 -10.44 7.67
C GLN A 116 21.10 -11.85 8.20
N ARG A 117 20.57 -12.86 7.52
CA ARG A 117 20.88 -14.25 7.81
C ARG A 117 21.50 -14.95 6.61
N ARG A 118 22.42 -15.89 6.88
CA ARG A 118 22.95 -16.77 5.85
C ARG A 118 22.17 -18.08 5.84
N LEU A 119 21.57 -18.39 4.69
CA LEU A 119 20.81 -19.63 4.49
C LEU A 119 21.12 -20.19 3.09
N GLY A 120 21.54 -21.47 3.01
CA GLY A 120 21.74 -22.15 1.73
C GLY A 120 22.76 -21.48 0.77
N GLY A 121 23.73 -20.71 1.32
CA GLY A 121 24.73 -19.98 0.53
C GLY A 121 24.29 -18.59 0.07
N GLN A 122 23.05 -18.19 0.32
CA GLN A 122 22.52 -16.84 0.09
C GLN A 122 22.40 -16.07 1.40
N VAL A 123 22.28 -14.76 1.28
CA VAL A 123 22.04 -13.86 2.42
C VAL A 123 20.63 -13.27 2.27
N GLU A 124 19.81 -13.45 3.30
CA GLU A 124 18.47 -12.90 3.36
C GLU A 124 18.41 -11.73 4.34
N TRP A 125 17.73 -10.66 3.94
CA TRP A 125 17.46 -9.50 4.79
C TRP A 125 16.18 -9.72 5.56
N ILE A 126 16.24 -9.53 6.88
CA ILE A 126 15.14 -9.78 7.79
C ILE A 126 14.73 -8.45 8.43
N ASP A 127 13.43 -8.20 8.45
CA ASP A 127 12.85 -7.02 9.09
C ASP A 127 12.56 -7.24 10.59
N ALA A 128 11.98 -6.21 11.24
CA ALA A 128 11.62 -6.27 12.66
C ALA A 128 10.51 -7.29 12.98
N ASP A 129 9.71 -7.66 11.98
CA ASP A 129 8.62 -8.63 12.12
C ASP A 129 9.08 -10.07 11.80
N GLY A 130 10.39 -10.27 11.58
CA GLY A 130 10.99 -11.56 11.23
C GLY A 130 10.68 -12.02 9.80
N VAL A 131 10.33 -11.09 8.91
CA VAL A 131 10.00 -11.41 7.52
C VAL A 131 11.24 -11.29 6.65
N PRO A 132 11.66 -12.37 5.95
CA PRO A 132 12.68 -12.27 4.91
C PRO A 132 12.06 -11.59 3.67
N PHE A 133 12.71 -10.54 3.16
CA PHE A 133 12.13 -9.72 2.08
C PHE A 133 13.08 -9.36 0.95
N HIS A 134 14.37 -9.67 1.11
CA HIS A 134 15.36 -9.45 0.06
C HIS A 134 16.49 -10.48 0.16
N ARG A 135 17.08 -10.85 -0.99
CA ARG A 135 18.17 -11.81 -1.07
C ARG A 135 19.36 -11.25 -1.83
N THR A 136 20.55 -11.49 -1.28
CA THR A 136 21.82 -11.11 -1.89
C THR A 136 22.81 -12.29 -1.87
N GLU A 137 23.86 -12.24 -2.69
CA GLU A 137 24.91 -13.26 -2.66
C GLU A 137 25.89 -13.01 -1.50
N GLU A 138 26.17 -11.72 -1.22
CA GLU A 138 27.11 -11.30 -0.20
C GLU A 138 26.41 -10.46 0.89
N PRO A 139 26.93 -10.52 2.14
CA PRO A 139 26.42 -9.66 3.20
C PRO A 139 26.68 -8.18 2.91
N THR A 140 25.76 -7.34 3.35
CA THR A 140 25.91 -5.89 3.30
C THR A 140 26.63 -5.42 4.55
N ASP A 141 27.66 -4.59 4.39
CA ASP A 141 28.42 -4.01 5.50
C ASP A 141 27.54 -3.15 6.40
N GLY A 142 27.81 -3.22 7.70
CA GLY A 142 27.08 -2.42 8.70
C GLY A 142 25.74 -3.02 9.12
N VAL A 143 25.30 -4.11 8.51
CA VAL A 143 24.09 -4.84 8.93
C VAL A 143 24.51 -6.12 9.63
N PRO A 144 24.03 -6.41 10.88
CA PRO A 144 24.39 -7.60 11.61
C PRO A 144 24.11 -8.89 10.84
N LEU A 145 25.08 -9.80 10.80
CA LEU A 145 24.92 -11.11 10.15
C LEU A 145 24.65 -12.19 11.19
N VAL A 146 23.54 -12.88 11.06
CA VAL A 146 23.14 -14.00 11.92
C VAL A 146 23.21 -15.31 11.16
N THR A 147 23.81 -16.33 11.75
CA THR A 147 23.79 -17.70 11.22
C THR A 147 22.68 -18.46 11.92
N THR A 148 21.61 -18.76 11.22
CA THR A 148 20.49 -19.56 11.71
C THR A 148 19.82 -20.30 10.57
N GLU A 149 19.41 -21.54 10.81
CA GLU A 149 18.59 -22.33 9.90
C GLU A 149 17.09 -22.26 10.25
N ALA A 150 16.73 -21.39 11.20
CA ALA A 150 15.35 -21.23 11.61
C ALA A 150 14.48 -20.71 10.47
N GLU A 151 13.38 -21.37 10.22
CA GLU A 151 12.35 -20.95 9.25
C GLU A 151 11.12 -20.33 9.93
N ASP A 152 11.00 -20.50 11.25
CA ASP A 152 9.89 -19.95 12.02
C ASP A 152 10.01 -18.42 12.13
N GLN A 153 9.01 -17.72 11.58
CA GLN A 153 8.95 -16.26 11.59
C GLN A 153 9.00 -15.68 13.00
N ARG A 154 8.41 -16.36 14.00
CA ARG A 154 8.44 -15.88 15.39
C ARG A 154 9.86 -15.85 15.92
N LEU A 155 10.62 -16.93 15.69
CA LEU A 155 12.02 -16.99 16.11
C LEU A 155 12.85 -15.93 15.38
N LEU A 156 12.59 -15.68 14.10
CA LEU A 156 13.24 -14.60 13.34
C LEU A 156 12.90 -13.22 13.92
N ALA A 157 11.66 -12.98 14.34
CA ALA A 157 11.24 -11.74 15.00
C ALA A 157 11.85 -11.58 16.40
N ASP A 158 11.99 -12.68 17.16
CA ASP A 158 12.67 -12.67 18.46
C ASP A 158 14.14 -12.30 18.30
N ILE A 159 14.82 -12.85 17.30
CA ILE A 159 16.20 -12.47 16.93
C ILE A 159 16.27 -10.98 16.57
N ALA A 160 15.34 -10.48 15.74
CA ALA A 160 15.28 -9.06 15.39
C ALA A 160 15.12 -8.16 16.63
N THR A 161 14.29 -8.59 17.58
CA THR A 161 14.11 -7.90 18.86
C THR A 161 15.41 -7.83 19.65
N VAL A 162 16.14 -8.95 19.76
CA VAL A 162 17.44 -8.99 20.44
C VAL A 162 18.44 -8.07 19.75
N VAL A 163 18.59 -8.17 18.43
CA VAL A 163 19.52 -7.34 17.64
C VAL A 163 19.22 -5.84 17.82
N THR A 164 17.94 -5.46 17.82
CA THR A 164 17.54 -4.06 17.99
C THR A 164 17.87 -3.51 19.37
N HIS A 165 17.81 -4.34 20.41
CA HIS A 165 18.11 -3.93 21.79
C HIS A 165 19.60 -4.00 22.17
N LEU A 166 20.46 -4.54 21.30
CA LEU A 166 21.89 -4.51 21.55
C LEU A 166 22.42 -3.08 21.50
N PRO A 167 23.33 -2.70 22.44
CA PRO A 167 24.04 -1.43 22.36
C PRO A 167 24.75 -1.26 21.01
N GLU A 168 24.79 -0.04 20.49
CA GLU A 168 25.39 0.24 19.17
C GLU A 168 26.85 -0.22 19.08
N ALA A 169 27.63 -0.03 20.15
CA ALA A 169 29.01 -0.50 20.22
C ALA A 169 29.13 -2.03 20.05
N VAL A 170 28.21 -2.81 20.64
CA VAL A 170 28.20 -4.26 20.52
C VAL A 170 27.74 -4.68 19.11
N ARG A 171 26.79 -3.96 18.54
CA ARG A 171 26.26 -4.22 17.21
C ARG A 171 27.29 -3.91 16.11
N ALA A 172 28.07 -2.84 16.28
CA ALA A 172 29.15 -2.44 15.34
C ALA A 172 30.30 -3.47 15.33
N ASP A 173 30.61 -4.06 16.50
CA ASP A 173 31.69 -5.07 16.66
C ASP A 173 31.21 -6.52 16.42
N MET A 174 29.93 -6.71 16.13
CA MET A 174 29.36 -8.04 15.95
C MET A 174 29.77 -8.62 14.58
N VAL A 175 30.61 -9.63 14.59
CA VAL A 175 31.04 -10.35 13.37
C VAL A 175 30.00 -11.39 12.95
N SER A 176 29.41 -12.08 13.92
CA SER A 176 28.35 -13.05 13.66
C SER A 176 27.57 -13.39 14.94
N MET A 177 26.31 -13.73 14.76
CA MET A 177 25.45 -14.29 15.80
C MET A 177 24.97 -15.65 15.32
N SER A 178 25.00 -16.66 16.19
CA SER A 178 24.36 -17.94 15.91
C SER A 178 23.19 -18.14 16.86
N ALA A 179 22.04 -18.52 16.30
CA ALA A 179 20.83 -18.82 17.03
C ALA A 179 20.27 -20.16 16.54
N GLU A 180 20.34 -21.20 17.41
CA GLU A 180 19.78 -22.53 17.15
C GLU A 180 18.40 -22.71 17.78
N ALA A 181 18.12 -21.94 18.86
CA ALA A 181 16.84 -21.88 19.55
C ALA A 181 16.72 -20.58 20.35
N ILE A 182 15.53 -20.27 20.85
CA ILE A 182 15.22 -19.03 21.61
C ILE A 182 16.16 -18.90 22.85
N ASP A 183 16.55 -19.99 23.45
CA ASP A 183 17.39 -20.02 24.67
C ASP A 183 18.90 -20.17 24.38
N SER A 184 19.31 -20.22 23.10
CA SER A 184 20.69 -20.51 22.70
C SER A 184 21.18 -19.50 21.65
N ILE A 185 21.38 -18.25 22.08
CA ILE A 185 21.95 -17.19 21.26
C ILE A 185 23.41 -16.97 21.64
N THR A 186 24.33 -17.17 20.71
CA THR A 186 25.76 -16.93 20.88
C THR A 186 26.21 -15.78 20.01
N VAL A 187 26.78 -14.73 20.60
CA VAL A 187 27.31 -13.55 19.89
C VAL A 187 28.84 -13.66 19.86
N LYS A 188 29.43 -13.58 18.65
CA LYS A 188 30.86 -13.42 18.45
C LYS A 188 31.20 -11.98 18.13
N LEU A 189 32.06 -11.37 18.91
CA LEU A 189 32.59 -10.02 18.70
C LEU A 189 33.97 -10.10 18.04
N SER A 190 34.30 -9.09 17.22
CA SER A 190 35.68 -8.85 16.74
C SER A 190 36.50 -8.39 17.93
N GLY A 191 37.51 -9.16 18.36
CA GLY A 191 38.47 -8.79 19.38
C GLY A 191 39.64 -8.02 18.79
#